data_895242271f217925f945d78860130e95
#
_entry.id   895242271f217925f945d78860130e95
#
_cell.length_a   1.000
_cell.length_b   1.000
_cell.length_c   1.000
_cell.angle_alpha   90.00
_cell.angle_beta   90.00
_cell.angle_gamma   90.00
#
_symmetry.space_group_name_H-M   'P 1'
#
loop_
_entity.id
_entity.type
_entity.pdbx_description
1 polymer ?
#
loop_
_entity_poly.entity_id
_entity_poly.type
_entity_poly.pdbx_seq_one_letter_code
_entity_poly.pdbx_strand_id
1 'polypeptide(L)'
;MGRTRSLTPSEAQLQNSIMSWGSWQTQDGIGMFRINVIGVPLKDDGGKKRFRPAPNVGMADIYMSVQTEGISVGVWLEVKTPKDENGKGGGTQSRTQKKFEMEVKEQKGWYFIVRSIEDVQEVITTIRHDTWKKISKISRQFNIHETGQE
;
A
#
# COMPACT_ATOMS: atom_id res chain seq x y z
N MET A 1 -19.16 -18.39 30.44
CA MET A 1 -18.04 -18.70 29.50
C MET A 1 -17.67 -17.43 28.78
N GLY A 2 -16.53 -16.83 29.12
CA GLY A 2 -16.02 -15.63 28.47
C GLY A 2 -15.55 -15.98 27.06
N ARG A 3 -16.09 -15.30 26.02
CA ARG A 3 -15.51 -15.32 24.68
C ARG A 3 -14.12 -14.73 24.76
N THR A 4 -13.09 -15.53 24.57
CA THR A 4 -11.73 -15.07 24.32
C THR A 4 -11.77 -14.17 23.09
N ARG A 5 -11.59 -12.85 23.29
CA ARG A 5 -11.44 -11.92 22.17
C ARG A 5 -10.21 -12.35 21.39
N SER A 6 -10.39 -12.59 20.09
CA SER A 6 -9.28 -12.79 19.17
C SER A 6 -8.28 -11.62 19.32
N LEU A 7 -7.01 -11.95 19.60
CA LEU A 7 -5.91 -10.96 19.69
C LEU A 7 -5.49 -10.43 18.30
N THR A 8 -6.10 -10.94 17.24
CA THR A 8 -5.80 -10.51 15.88
C THR A 8 -6.36 -9.10 15.65
N PRO A 9 -5.54 -8.13 15.26
CA PRO A 9 -5.98 -6.78 15.00
C PRO A 9 -6.97 -6.75 13.83
N SER A 10 -7.95 -5.85 13.89
CA SER A 10 -8.81 -5.57 12.75
C SER A 10 -8.01 -4.90 11.62
N GLU A 11 -8.53 -4.97 10.39
CA GLU A 11 -7.94 -4.30 9.23
C GLU A 11 -7.73 -2.79 9.47
N ALA A 12 -8.73 -2.13 10.08
CA ALA A 12 -8.63 -0.70 10.43
C ALA A 12 -7.55 -0.41 11.48
N GLN A 13 -7.39 -1.28 12.48
CA GLN A 13 -6.31 -1.14 13.48
C GLN A 13 -4.94 -1.33 12.84
N LEU A 14 -4.81 -2.28 11.94
CA LEU A 14 -3.57 -2.53 11.21
C LEU A 14 -3.22 -1.37 10.28
N GLN A 15 -4.19 -0.82 9.54
CA GLN A 15 -4.01 0.38 8.72
C GLN A 15 -3.52 1.56 9.57
N ASN A 16 -4.13 1.79 10.74
CA ASN A 16 -3.72 2.86 11.64
C ASN A 16 -2.28 2.65 12.16
N SER A 17 -1.90 1.42 12.49
CA SER A 17 -0.55 1.09 12.94
C SER A 17 0.49 1.32 11.84
N ILE A 18 0.19 0.91 10.60
CA ILE A 18 1.06 1.13 9.43
C ILE A 18 1.21 2.63 9.16
N MET A 19 0.13 3.40 9.17
CA MET A 19 0.17 4.84 8.96
C MET A 19 0.95 5.56 10.06
N SER A 20 0.75 5.17 11.32
CA SER A 20 1.51 5.72 12.45
C SER A 20 3.00 5.43 12.33
N TRP A 21 3.36 4.18 12.03
CA TRP A 21 4.75 3.79 11.78
C TRP A 21 5.35 4.57 10.60
N GLY A 22 4.61 4.68 9.49
CA GLY A 22 5.06 5.39 8.29
C GLY A 22 5.34 6.87 8.53
N SER A 23 4.62 7.53 9.45
CA SER A 23 4.85 8.94 9.80
C SER A 23 6.24 9.19 10.40
N TRP A 24 6.84 8.18 11.03
CA TRP A 24 8.21 8.25 11.57
C TRP A 24 9.29 7.96 10.52
N GLN A 25 8.92 7.43 9.35
CA GLN A 25 9.85 7.05 8.29
C GLN A 25 10.09 8.16 7.24
N THR A 26 9.53 9.34 7.46
CA THR A 26 9.64 10.46 6.50
C THR A 26 11.10 10.89 6.27
N GLN A 27 11.94 10.83 7.29
CA GLN A 27 13.38 11.14 7.17
C GLN A 27 14.13 10.08 6.34
N ASP A 28 13.60 8.87 6.28
CA ASP A 28 14.14 7.77 5.47
C ASP A 28 13.57 7.77 4.03
N GLY A 29 12.90 8.84 3.64
CA GLY A 29 12.35 9.01 2.29
C GLY A 29 11.09 8.19 2.03
N ILE A 30 10.31 7.87 3.06
CA ILE A 30 9.03 7.19 2.95
C ILE A 30 7.89 8.18 3.17
N GLY A 31 7.01 8.31 2.19
CA GLY A 31 5.74 9.02 2.32
C GLY A 31 4.58 8.05 2.27
N MET A 32 3.60 8.18 3.17
CA MET A 32 2.40 7.35 3.17
C MET A 32 1.14 8.20 3.15
N PHE A 33 0.19 7.81 2.31
CA PHE A 33 -1.06 8.51 2.10
C PHE A 33 -2.21 7.51 2.18
N ARG A 34 -3.12 7.73 3.12
CA ARG A 34 -4.32 6.91 3.24
C ARG A 34 -5.29 7.26 2.13
N ILE A 35 -5.78 6.27 1.41
CA ILE A 35 -6.80 6.44 0.37
C ILE A 35 -8.16 6.20 1.00
N ASN A 36 -8.96 7.26 1.10
CA ASN A 36 -10.31 7.16 1.61
C ASN A 36 -11.26 6.69 0.52
N VAL A 37 -11.73 5.47 0.66
CA VAL A 37 -12.77 4.86 -0.21
C VAL A 37 -14.16 4.88 0.44
N ILE A 38 -14.37 5.76 1.42
CA ILE A 38 -15.65 5.86 2.13
C ILE A 38 -16.64 6.64 1.27
N GLY A 39 -17.76 5.99 0.93
CA GLY A 39 -18.86 6.68 0.28
C GLY A 39 -19.50 7.72 1.19
N VAL A 40 -20.18 8.71 0.60
CA VAL A 40 -20.83 9.79 1.32
C VAL A 40 -22.30 9.42 1.55
N PRO A 41 -22.78 9.44 2.80
CA PRO A 41 -24.21 9.33 3.08
C PRO A 41 -24.92 10.60 2.60
N LEU A 42 -25.85 10.43 1.69
CA LEU A 42 -26.72 11.50 1.21
C LEU A 42 -28.10 11.33 1.85
N LYS A 43 -28.73 12.45 2.25
CA LYS A 43 -30.15 12.50 2.55
C LYS A 43 -30.85 13.09 1.33
N ASP A 44 -31.89 12.42 0.83
CA ASP A 44 -32.79 13.02 -0.14
C ASP A 44 -33.80 13.95 0.58
N ASP A 45 -34.52 14.76 -0.18
CA ASP A 45 -35.50 15.69 0.34
C ASP A 45 -36.68 15.01 1.07
N GLY A 46 -36.84 13.71 0.94
CA GLY A 46 -37.79 12.86 1.64
C GLY A 46 -37.22 12.16 2.87
N GLY A 47 -35.97 12.48 3.28
CA GLY A 47 -35.32 11.93 4.47
C GLY A 47 -34.82 10.49 4.31
N LYS A 48 -34.93 9.88 3.12
CA LYS A 48 -34.33 8.57 2.85
C LYS A 48 -32.83 8.68 2.76
N LYS A 49 -32.15 7.87 3.55
CA LYS A 49 -30.70 7.74 3.50
C LYS A 49 -30.30 7.04 2.20
N ARG A 50 -29.61 7.72 1.31
CA ARG A 50 -28.95 7.17 0.15
C ARG A 50 -27.44 7.16 0.40
N PHE A 51 -26.76 6.20 -0.19
CA PHE A 51 -25.31 6.08 -0.09
C PHE A 51 -24.72 6.31 -1.48
N ARG A 52 -23.91 7.33 -1.63
CA ARG A 52 -23.12 7.56 -2.85
C ARG A 52 -21.79 6.84 -2.69
N PRO A 53 -21.51 5.80 -3.49
CA PRO A 53 -20.20 5.15 -3.45
C PRO A 53 -19.08 6.15 -3.70
N ALA A 54 -17.94 5.94 -3.07
CA ALA A 54 -16.75 6.71 -3.42
C ALA A 54 -16.36 6.44 -4.89
N PRO A 55 -15.86 7.44 -5.63
CA PRO A 55 -15.46 7.27 -7.02
C PRO A 55 -14.27 6.31 -7.19
N ASN A 56 -13.53 6.06 -6.12
CA ASN A 56 -12.33 5.23 -6.05
C ASN A 56 -12.57 3.87 -5.37
N VAL A 57 -13.80 3.34 -5.45
CA VAL A 57 -14.11 2.00 -4.90
C VAL A 57 -13.20 0.94 -5.53
N GLY A 58 -12.56 0.14 -4.67
CA GLY A 58 -11.64 -0.92 -5.07
C GLY A 58 -10.18 -0.50 -5.16
N MET A 59 -9.85 0.78 -5.02
CA MET A 59 -8.45 1.19 -4.86
C MET A 59 -7.85 0.62 -3.57
N ALA A 60 -6.54 0.47 -3.55
CA ALA A 60 -5.80 0.05 -2.36
C ALA A 60 -5.94 1.05 -1.20
N ASP A 61 -5.75 0.58 0.02
CA ASP A 61 -5.95 1.37 1.25
C ASP A 61 -4.94 2.50 1.43
N ILE A 62 -3.70 2.28 0.99
CA ILE A 62 -2.57 3.19 1.19
C ILE A 62 -1.80 3.34 -0.12
N TYR A 63 -1.46 4.58 -0.47
CA TYR A 63 -0.43 4.89 -1.43
C TYR A 63 0.85 5.23 -0.69
N MET A 64 1.94 4.55 -1.03
CA MET A 64 3.27 4.76 -0.44
C MET A 64 4.23 5.28 -1.51
N SER A 65 5.01 6.28 -1.15
CA SER A 65 6.12 6.80 -1.94
C SER A 65 7.43 6.37 -1.30
N VAL A 66 8.28 5.70 -2.05
CA VAL A 66 9.60 5.24 -1.59
C VAL A 66 10.68 5.98 -2.35
N GLN A 67 11.45 6.80 -1.66
CA GLN A 67 12.60 7.46 -2.25
C GLN A 67 13.79 6.50 -2.34
N THR A 68 14.40 6.43 -3.51
CA THR A 68 15.57 5.59 -3.78
C THR A 68 16.35 6.15 -4.97
N GLU A 69 17.68 6.19 -4.89
CA GLU A 69 18.58 6.64 -5.97
C GLU A 69 18.14 7.94 -6.67
N GLY A 70 17.69 8.93 -5.87
CA GLY A 70 17.27 10.23 -6.37
C GLY A 70 15.91 10.27 -7.07
N ILE A 71 15.17 9.17 -7.10
CA ILE A 71 13.80 9.10 -7.62
C ILE A 71 12.81 8.68 -6.54
N SER A 72 11.55 8.95 -6.77
CA SER A 72 10.45 8.50 -5.93
C SER A 72 9.62 7.45 -6.67
N VAL A 73 9.45 6.30 -6.06
CA VAL A 73 8.68 5.17 -6.61
C VAL A 73 7.35 5.06 -5.88
N GLY A 74 6.25 5.11 -6.64
CA GLY A 74 4.90 4.92 -6.11
C GLY A 74 4.54 3.45 -5.96
N VAL A 75 3.93 3.12 -4.82
CA VAL A 75 3.54 1.76 -4.45
C VAL A 75 2.14 1.77 -3.85
N TRP A 76 1.28 0.85 -4.29
CA TRP A 76 -0.03 0.64 -3.73
C TRP A 76 -0.01 -0.50 -2.71
N LEU A 77 -0.52 -0.24 -1.52
CA LEU A 77 -0.60 -1.21 -0.43
C LEU A 77 -2.07 -1.48 -0.08
N GLU A 78 -2.48 -2.73 -0.22
CA GLU A 78 -3.75 -3.24 0.24
C GLU A 78 -3.55 -3.90 1.61
N VAL A 79 -4.23 -3.41 2.63
CA VAL A 79 -4.10 -3.94 3.99
C VAL A 79 -5.14 -5.04 4.23
N LYS A 80 -4.71 -6.19 4.69
CA LYS A 80 -5.57 -7.32 5.06
C LYS A 80 -5.20 -7.85 6.43
N THR A 81 -6.20 -8.36 7.16
CA THR A 81 -5.95 -9.00 8.45
C THR A 81 -4.96 -10.15 8.32
N PRO A 82 -4.12 -10.39 9.35
CA PRO A 82 -3.18 -11.51 9.35
C PRO A 82 -3.88 -12.86 9.21
N LYS A 83 -3.16 -13.83 8.69
CA LYS A 83 -3.54 -15.24 8.77
C LYS A 83 -3.15 -15.79 10.14
N ASP A 84 -3.81 -16.87 10.56
CA ASP A 84 -3.43 -17.60 11.78
C ASP A 84 -2.12 -18.40 11.58
N GLU A 85 -1.64 -19.04 12.64
CA GLU A 85 -0.42 -19.85 12.64
C GLU A 85 -0.46 -21.00 11.61
N ASN A 86 -1.65 -21.44 11.22
CA ASN A 86 -1.86 -22.48 10.22
C ASN A 86 -2.08 -21.92 8.80
N GLY A 87 -1.90 -20.61 8.62
CA GLY A 87 -2.13 -19.92 7.34
C GLY A 87 -3.60 -19.78 6.96
N LYS A 88 -4.53 -20.07 7.87
CA LYS A 88 -5.98 -19.97 7.68
C LYS A 88 -6.49 -18.60 8.11
N GLY A 89 -7.68 -18.26 7.66
CA GLY A 89 -8.29 -16.96 7.95
C GLY A 89 -7.58 -15.83 7.18
N GLY A 90 -7.58 -14.65 7.77
CA GLY A 90 -7.09 -13.44 7.13
C GLY A 90 -8.07 -12.87 6.11
N GLY A 91 -8.00 -11.58 5.89
CA GLY A 91 -8.81 -10.90 4.88
C GLY A 91 -8.40 -11.28 3.46
N THR A 92 -9.38 -11.28 2.56
CA THR A 92 -9.18 -11.47 1.13
C THR A 92 -9.61 -10.23 0.36
N GLN A 93 -9.07 -10.06 -0.84
CA GLN A 93 -9.47 -8.96 -1.72
C GLN A 93 -10.89 -9.16 -2.26
N SER A 94 -11.64 -8.07 -2.36
CA SER A 94 -12.88 -8.02 -3.12
C SER A 94 -12.61 -8.13 -4.63
N ARG A 95 -13.67 -8.36 -5.41
CA ARG A 95 -13.56 -8.38 -6.88
C ARG A 95 -13.07 -7.06 -7.45
N THR A 96 -13.50 -5.92 -6.89
CA THR A 96 -13.08 -4.59 -7.32
C THR A 96 -11.62 -4.31 -6.99
N GLN A 97 -11.14 -4.76 -5.83
CA GLN A 97 -9.72 -4.66 -5.45
C GLN A 97 -8.81 -5.49 -6.36
N LYS A 98 -9.23 -6.70 -6.71
CA LYS A 98 -8.49 -7.54 -7.68
C LYS A 98 -8.41 -6.89 -9.06
N LYS A 99 -9.50 -6.24 -9.51
CA LYS A 99 -9.50 -5.50 -10.77
C LYS A 99 -8.49 -4.34 -10.74
N PHE A 100 -8.49 -3.55 -9.66
CA PHE A 100 -7.54 -2.46 -9.48
C PHE A 100 -6.09 -2.96 -9.44
N GLU A 101 -5.81 -4.06 -8.73
CA GLU A 101 -4.50 -4.71 -8.74
C GLU A 101 -4.04 -5.07 -10.16
N MET A 102 -4.92 -5.64 -10.97
CA MET A 102 -4.62 -5.99 -12.37
C MET A 102 -4.27 -4.74 -13.19
N GLU A 103 -5.07 -3.68 -13.08
CA GLU A 103 -4.85 -2.41 -13.77
C GLU A 103 -3.49 -1.79 -13.39
N VAL A 104 -3.12 -1.79 -12.10
CA VAL A 104 -1.80 -1.32 -11.64
C VAL A 104 -0.67 -2.15 -12.24
N LYS A 105 -0.80 -3.49 -12.23
CA LYS A 105 0.22 -4.41 -12.74
C LYS A 105 0.37 -4.32 -14.27
N GLU A 106 -0.71 -4.13 -15.02
CA GLU A 106 -0.68 -3.91 -16.46
C GLU A 106 0.12 -2.65 -16.82
N GLN A 107 0.00 -1.60 -16.00
CA GLN A 107 0.77 -0.36 -16.13
C GLN A 107 2.19 -0.46 -15.59
N LYS A 108 2.66 -1.67 -15.21
CA LYS A 108 3.97 -1.92 -14.59
C LYS A 108 4.16 -1.19 -13.26
N GLY A 109 3.06 -0.85 -12.59
CA GLY A 109 3.05 -0.30 -11.24
C GLY A 109 3.28 -1.35 -10.15
N TRP A 110 3.53 -0.90 -8.95
CA TRP A 110 3.76 -1.72 -7.78
C TRP A 110 2.49 -1.83 -6.93
N TYR A 111 2.08 -3.05 -6.63
CA TYR A 111 0.93 -3.35 -5.80
C TYR A 111 1.24 -4.55 -4.90
N PHE A 112 1.01 -4.39 -3.60
CA PHE A 112 1.25 -5.43 -2.60
C PHE A 112 0.09 -5.55 -1.62
N ILE A 113 -0.18 -6.78 -1.18
CA ILE A 113 -1.05 -7.05 -0.04
C ILE A 113 -0.15 -7.18 1.17
N VAL A 114 -0.41 -6.35 2.19
CA VAL A 114 0.37 -6.32 3.43
C VAL A 114 -0.51 -6.69 4.62
N ARG A 115 0.06 -7.42 5.58
CA ARG A 115 -0.64 -7.95 6.75
C ARG A 115 0.05 -7.58 8.07
N SER A 116 1.17 -6.87 7.98
CA SER A 116 1.98 -6.41 9.10
C SER A 116 2.85 -5.22 8.71
N ILE A 117 3.48 -4.58 9.69
CA ILE A 117 4.50 -3.54 9.45
C ILE A 117 5.74 -4.17 8.82
N GLU A 118 6.08 -5.39 9.21
CA GLU A 118 7.20 -6.15 8.67
C GLU A 118 7.05 -6.38 7.17
N ASP A 119 5.83 -6.71 6.70
CA ASP A 119 5.54 -6.81 5.26
C ASP A 119 5.83 -5.49 4.53
N VAL A 120 5.46 -4.35 5.13
CA VAL A 120 5.73 -3.03 4.54
C VAL A 120 7.23 -2.76 4.46
N GLN A 121 8.01 -3.12 5.48
CA GLN A 121 9.46 -3.00 5.48
C GLN A 121 10.11 -3.85 4.39
N GLU A 122 9.60 -5.07 4.19
CA GLU A 122 10.05 -5.96 3.12
C GLU A 122 9.74 -5.38 1.73
N VAL A 123 8.55 -4.80 1.55
CA VAL A 123 8.18 -4.08 0.32
C VAL A 123 9.16 -2.94 0.03
N ILE A 124 9.49 -2.10 1.02
CA ILE A 124 10.44 -0.99 0.87
C ILE A 124 11.81 -1.52 0.43
N THR A 125 12.29 -2.57 1.08
CA THR A 125 13.57 -3.22 0.74
C THR A 125 13.57 -3.73 -0.70
N THR A 126 12.48 -4.39 -1.12
CA THR A 126 12.31 -4.91 -2.48
C THR A 126 12.32 -3.78 -3.51
N ILE A 127 11.57 -2.69 -3.27
CA ILE A 127 11.51 -1.54 -4.17
C ILE A 127 12.90 -0.91 -4.35
N ARG A 128 13.63 -0.68 -3.27
CA ARG A 128 14.98 -0.09 -3.31
C ARG A 128 15.95 -0.96 -4.09
N HIS A 129 15.95 -2.25 -3.81
CA HIS A 129 16.82 -3.21 -4.50
C HIS A 129 16.51 -3.33 -6.00
N ASP A 130 15.24 -3.47 -6.38
CA ASP A 130 14.86 -3.64 -7.78
C ASP A 130 15.04 -2.36 -8.59
N THR A 131 14.81 -1.20 -7.98
CA THR A 131 15.06 0.09 -8.59
C THR A 131 16.54 0.28 -8.84
N TRP A 132 17.39 -0.02 -7.86
CA TRP A 132 18.85 0.04 -8.03
C TRP A 132 19.33 -0.84 -9.19
N LYS A 133 18.83 -2.08 -9.28
CA LYS A 133 19.17 -2.99 -10.40
C LYS A 133 18.79 -2.42 -11.77
N LYS A 134 17.60 -1.82 -11.88
CA LYS A 134 17.13 -1.22 -13.13
C LYS A 134 18.01 -0.03 -13.54
N ILE A 135 18.29 0.87 -12.61
CA ILE A 135 19.13 2.07 -12.85
C ILE A 135 20.54 1.64 -13.22
N SER A 136 21.16 0.71 -12.50
CA SER A 136 22.49 0.20 -12.79
C SER A 136 22.60 -0.43 -14.17
N LYS A 137 21.52 -1.11 -14.64
CA LYS A 137 21.47 -1.70 -15.98
C LYS A 137 21.42 -0.60 -17.06
N ILE A 138 20.60 0.42 -16.86
CA ILE A 138 20.49 1.55 -17.78
C ILE A 138 21.81 2.31 -17.85
N SER A 139 22.42 2.65 -16.72
CA SER A 139 23.71 3.34 -16.68
C SER A 139 24.80 2.60 -17.43
N ARG A 140 24.87 1.28 -17.28
CA ARG A 140 25.83 0.43 -18.05
C ARG A 140 25.54 0.42 -19.55
N GLN A 141 24.26 0.40 -19.94
CA GLN A 141 23.85 0.34 -21.34
C GLN A 141 24.17 1.64 -22.09
N PHE A 142 24.10 2.77 -21.40
CA PHE A 142 24.34 4.09 -22.00
C PHE A 142 25.71 4.68 -21.70
N ASN A 143 26.63 3.92 -21.06
CA ASN A 143 27.96 4.42 -20.64
C ASN A 143 27.90 5.78 -19.91
N ILE A 144 26.90 6.01 -19.13
CA ILE A 144 26.79 7.22 -18.31
C ILE A 144 27.81 7.05 -17.17
N HIS A 145 29.03 7.48 -17.42
CA HIS A 145 30.00 7.68 -16.35
C HIS A 145 29.57 8.93 -15.59
N GLU A 146 29.33 8.78 -14.29
CA GLU A 146 29.36 9.94 -13.40
C GLU A 146 30.75 10.56 -13.54
N THR A 147 30.85 11.65 -14.27
CA THR A 147 32.00 12.52 -14.19
C THR A 147 31.96 13.14 -12.82
N GLY A 148 32.66 12.53 -11.87
CA GLY A 148 32.99 13.15 -10.60
C GLY A 148 33.63 14.48 -10.91
N GLN A 149 32.96 15.56 -10.56
CA GLN A 149 33.62 16.86 -10.45
C GLN A 149 34.34 16.87 -9.11
N GLU A 150 35.64 17.06 -9.22
CA GLU A 150 36.55 17.38 -8.13
C GLU A 150 36.13 18.68 -7.40
#